data_f11e53660186177ebbfcb8f046307ddf
#
_entry.id   f11e53660186177ebbfcb8f046307ddf
#
_cell.length_a   1.000
_cell.length_b   1.000
_cell.length_c   1.000
_cell.angle_alpha   90.00
_cell.angle_beta   90.00
_cell.angle_gamma   90.00
#
_symmetry.space_group_name_H-M   'P 1'
#
loop_
_entity.id
_entity.type
_entity.pdbx_description
1 polymer ?
#
loop_
_entity_poly.entity_id
_entity_poly.type
_entity_poly.pdbx_seq_one_letter_code
_entity_poly.pdbx_strand_id
1 'polypeptide(L)'
;QNSAIGFDWFELIYGRRLHAEEQRIFFYSTGYQGWTRFLISGFSHQSPFIFDVTSSDQVARMTWWFADSTQGLVAVVDSLDSARENRYLALTADRFHSVTDLSYVPYDLDTHLKAASHQADYLIIAHPSLLGPALDRFVAHRSRTWSDESSPRLMTVTTQEIYDQFSYGLVDPVAIRTFLKWCFEHW
;
A
#
# COMPACT_ATOMS: atom_id res chain seq x y z
N GLN A 1 -0.40 12.35 42.73
CA GLN A 1 0.24 12.26 41.39
C GLN A 1 -0.72 11.51 40.49
N ASN A 2 -1.35 12.19 39.54
CA ASN A 2 -2.17 11.56 38.51
C ASN A 2 -1.20 10.96 37.46
N SER A 3 -1.04 9.66 37.44
CA SER A 3 -0.32 8.96 36.37
C SER A 3 -1.29 8.80 35.18
N ALA A 4 -1.06 9.53 34.11
CA ALA A 4 -1.75 9.32 32.84
C ALA A 4 -1.06 8.17 32.10
N ILE A 5 -1.83 7.13 31.75
CA ILE A 5 -1.37 6.06 30.85
C ILE A 5 -1.82 6.45 29.46
N GLY A 6 -0.87 6.67 28.56
CA GLY A 6 -1.15 6.88 27.14
C GLY A 6 -1.11 5.54 26.41
N PHE A 7 -2.16 5.25 25.63
CA PHE A 7 -2.13 4.16 24.65
C PHE A 7 -1.72 4.74 23.30
N ASP A 8 -0.73 4.14 22.65
CA ASP A 8 -0.30 4.53 21.32
C ASP A 8 -1.17 3.82 20.25
N TRP A 9 -1.31 2.51 20.40
CA TRP A 9 -2.20 1.71 19.55
C TRP A 9 -2.60 0.41 20.27
N PHE A 10 -3.67 -0.22 19.79
CA PHE A 10 -4.06 -1.58 20.17
C PHE A 10 -4.62 -2.33 18.97
N GLU A 11 -4.49 -3.64 18.97
CA GLU A 11 -5.04 -4.52 17.94
C GLU A 11 -6.12 -5.41 18.57
N LEU A 12 -7.24 -5.55 17.85
CA LEU A 12 -8.35 -6.41 18.24
C LEU A 12 -8.61 -7.43 17.14
N ILE A 13 -8.35 -8.70 17.41
CA ILE A 13 -8.61 -9.81 16.49
C ILE A 13 -9.90 -10.51 16.93
N TYR A 14 -10.91 -10.52 16.06
CA TYR A 14 -12.19 -11.15 16.32
C TYR A 14 -12.83 -11.71 15.05
N GLY A 15 -13.64 -12.77 15.23
CA GLY A 15 -14.44 -13.32 14.14
C GLY A 15 -15.70 -12.46 13.90
N ARG A 16 -15.94 -12.08 12.63
CA ARG A 16 -17.17 -11.37 12.24
C ARG A 16 -17.82 -12.03 11.02
N ARG A 17 -19.13 -11.82 10.87
CA ARG A 17 -19.80 -12.13 9.62
C ARG A 17 -19.36 -11.13 8.55
N LEU A 18 -19.28 -11.60 7.29
CA LEU A 18 -18.99 -10.72 6.17
C LEU A 18 -20.28 -9.95 5.83
N HIS A 19 -20.35 -8.74 6.36
CA HIS A 19 -21.46 -7.83 6.13
C HIS A 19 -20.91 -6.48 5.64
N ALA A 20 -21.34 -6.05 4.45
CA ALA A 20 -20.95 -4.77 3.89
C ALA A 20 -21.65 -3.64 4.65
N GLU A 21 -20.85 -2.78 5.25
CA GLU A 21 -21.30 -1.52 5.85
C GLU A 21 -21.22 -0.43 4.79
N GLU A 22 -22.27 0.36 4.67
CA GLU A 22 -22.36 1.39 3.62
C GLU A 22 -21.99 0.87 2.22
N GLN A 23 -22.47 -0.33 1.85
CA GLN A 23 -22.23 -0.94 0.53
C GLN A 23 -20.76 -1.28 0.24
N ARG A 24 -19.91 -1.42 1.26
CA ARG A 24 -18.48 -1.73 1.12
C ARG A 24 -18.01 -2.67 2.23
N ILE A 25 -17.14 -3.62 1.88
CA ILE A 25 -16.45 -4.45 2.87
C ILE A 25 -15.04 -4.79 2.38
N PHE A 26 -14.11 -4.76 3.33
CA PHE A 26 -12.77 -5.31 3.17
C PHE A 26 -12.64 -6.55 4.05
N PHE A 27 -12.15 -7.67 3.50
CA PHE A 27 -12.02 -8.93 4.24
C PHE A 27 -10.81 -9.76 3.79
N TYR A 28 -10.47 -10.75 4.58
CA TYR A 28 -9.24 -11.53 4.46
C TYR A 28 -9.56 -13.03 4.46
N SER A 29 -8.64 -13.83 3.89
CA SER A 29 -8.73 -15.30 3.84
C SER A 29 -7.97 -16.01 4.97
N THR A 30 -7.59 -15.31 6.02
CA THR A 30 -6.75 -15.85 7.09
C THR A 30 -7.30 -17.17 7.64
N GLY A 31 -6.44 -18.21 7.64
CA GLY A 31 -6.76 -19.52 8.21
C GLY A 31 -7.58 -20.46 7.32
N TYR A 32 -7.91 -20.08 6.08
CA TYR A 32 -8.59 -20.93 5.12
C TYR A 32 -7.63 -21.59 4.13
N GLN A 33 -7.97 -22.80 3.67
CA GLN A 33 -7.22 -23.56 2.68
C GLN A 33 -8.13 -24.25 1.69
N GLY A 34 -7.70 -24.34 0.42
CA GLY A 34 -8.44 -24.96 -0.67
C GLY A 34 -9.62 -24.13 -1.15
N TRP A 35 -10.56 -24.76 -1.83
CA TRP A 35 -11.74 -24.08 -2.37
C TRP A 35 -12.63 -23.56 -1.25
N THR A 36 -12.69 -22.26 -1.10
CA THR A 36 -13.44 -21.59 -0.05
C THR A 36 -14.50 -20.68 -0.67
N ARG A 37 -15.72 -20.77 -0.14
CA ARG A 37 -16.84 -19.90 -0.52
C ARG A 37 -17.09 -18.88 0.56
N PHE A 38 -16.96 -17.62 0.20
CA PHE A 38 -17.33 -16.48 1.05
C PHE A 38 -18.76 -16.08 0.76
N LEU A 39 -19.54 -15.83 1.80
CA LEU A 39 -20.91 -15.32 1.74
C LEU A 39 -20.92 -13.91 2.33
N ILE A 40 -21.29 -12.94 1.51
CA ILE A 40 -21.24 -11.52 1.87
C ILE A 40 -22.66 -10.95 1.77
N SER A 41 -23.11 -10.29 2.82
CA SER A 41 -24.40 -9.59 2.89
C SER A 41 -24.21 -8.07 2.94
N GLY A 42 -25.31 -7.31 2.89
CA GLY A 42 -25.29 -5.87 3.12
C GLY A 42 -25.21 -4.99 1.86
N PHE A 43 -25.43 -5.54 0.66
CA PHE A 43 -25.39 -4.79 -0.61
C PHE A 43 -26.75 -4.25 -1.08
N SER A 44 -27.76 -4.16 -0.24
CA SER A 44 -29.08 -3.55 -0.54
C SER A 44 -29.61 -3.83 -1.96
N HIS A 45 -29.53 -5.08 -2.42
CA HIS A 45 -29.92 -5.56 -3.77
C HIS A 45 -29.11 -4.99 -4.95
N GLN A 46 -28.04 -4.24 -4.70
CA GLN A 46 -27.13 -3.78 -5.74
C GLN A 46 -26.09 -4.85 -6.07
N SER A 47 -25.69 -4.91 -7.33
CA SER A 47 -24.63 -5.80 -7.78
C SER A 47 -23.26 -5.25 -7.36
N PRO A 48 -22.53 -5.91 -6.48
CA PRO A 48 -21.20 -5.42 -6.08
C PRO A 48 -20.15 -5.73 -7.14
N PHE A 49 -19.07 -5.00 -7.09
CA PHE A 49 -17.78 -5.38 -7.65
C PHE A 49 -16.98 -6.04 -6.55
N ILE A 50 -16.37 -7.19 -6.84
CA ILE A 50 -15.51 -7.92 -5.91
C ILE A 50 -14.13 -8.05 -6.55
N PHE A 51 -13.12 -7.65 -5.81
CA PHE A 51 -11.74 -7.66 -6.25
C PHE A 51 -10.86 -8.44 -5.29
N ASP A 52 -9.95 -9.23 -5.82
CA ASP A 52 -8.74 -9.63 -5.12
C ASP A 52 -7.75 -8.47 -5.18
N VAL A 53 -7.41 -7.92 -4.02
CA VAL A 53 -6.48 -6.81 -3.83
C VAL A 53 -5.26 -7.23 -3.01
N THR A 54 -4.93 -8.51 -3.04
CA THR A 54 -3.78 -9.08 -2.34
C THR A 54 -2.48 -8.44 -2.80
N SER A 55 -2.36 -8.18 -4.10
CA SER A 55 -1.25 -7.45 -4.72
C SER A 55 -1.76 -6.14 -5.30
N SER A 56 -1.17 -5.02 -4.91
CA SER A 56 -1.61 -3.69 -5.35
C SER A 56 -1.38 -3.42 -6.84
N ASP A 57 -0.45 -4.15 -7.45
CA ASP A 57 -0.07 -4.08 -8.86
C ASP A 57 -0.80 -5.11 -9.74
N GLN A 58 -1.51 -6.06 -9.13
CA GLN A 58 -2.22 -7.15 -9.81
C GLN A 58 -3.63 -7.32 -9.26
N VAL A 59 -4.41 -6.25 -9.26
CA VAL A 59 -5.81 -6.30 -8.83
C VAL A 59 -6.62 -7.13 -9.81
N ALA A 60 -7.29 -8.17 -9.32
CA ALA A 60 -8.13 -9.05 -10.14
C ALA A 60 -9.61 -8.90 -9.78
N ARG A 61 -10.46 -8.77 -10.80
CA ARG A 61 -11.92 -8.80 -10.60
C ARG A 61 -12.38 -10.23 -10.47
N MET A 62 -13.13 -10.52 -9.39
CA MET A 62 -13.67 -11.85 -9.11
C MET A 62 -15.07 -12.03 -9.68
N THR A 63 -15.38 -13.26 -10.10
CA THR A 63 -16.75 -13.66 -10.45
C THR A 63 -17.52 -14.00 -9.19
N TRP A 64 -18.78 -13.59 -9.15
CA TRP A 64 -19.69 -13.84 -8.04
C TRP A 64 -21.12 -14.10 -8.54
N TRP A 65 -21.98 -14.59 -7.65
CA TRP A 65 -23.42 -14.79 -7.93
C TRP A 65 -24.25 -14.51 -6.68
N PHE A 66 -25.52 -14.27 -6.83
CA PHE A 66 -26.42 -14.19 -5.69
C PHE A 66 -26.67 -15.59 -5.12
N ALA A 67 -26.28 -15.81 -3.87
CA ALA A 67 -26.66 -17.00 -3.12
C ALA A 67 -28.11 -16.91 -2.65
N ASP A 68 -28.57 -15.69 -2.31
CA ASP A 68 -29.97 -15.33 -2.06
C ASP A 68 -30.20 -13.88 -2.53
N SER A 69 -30.90 -13.75 -3.66
CA SER A 69 -31.20 -12.44 -4.23
C SER A 69 -32.21 -11.63 -3.42
N THR A 70 -33.06 -12.30 -2.63
CA THR A 70 -34.08 -11.62 -1.80
C THR A 70 -33.47 -10.94 -0.57
N GLN A 71 -32.35 -11.48 -0.10
CA GLN A 71 -31.59 -10.93 1.04
C GLN A 71 -30.31 -10.17 0.60
N GLY A 72 -30.05 -10.05 -0.70
CA GLY A 72 -28.82 -9.46 -1.20
C GLY A 72 -27.55 -10.22 -0.78
N LEU A 73 -27.69 -11.56 -0.57
CA LEU A 73 -26.56 -12.40 -0.18
C LEU A 73 -25.75 -12.79 -1.41
N VAL A 74 -24.52 -12.39 -1.45
CA VAL A 74 -23.56 -12.62 -2.54
C VAL A 74 -22.60 -13.73 -2.17
N ALA A 75 -22.30 -14.61 -3.12
CA ALA A 75 -21.30 -15.66 -2.99
C ALA A 75 -20.13 -15.43 -3.95
N VAL A 76 -18.93 -15.61 -3.46
CA VAL A 76 -17.69 -15.64 -4.22
C VAL A 76 -16.84 -16.83 -3.79
N VAL A 77 -16.12 -17.44 -4.73
CA VAL A 77 -15.29 -18.63 -4.46
C VAL A 77 -13.85 -18.34 -4.88
N ASP A 78 -12.93 -18.77 -4.06
CA ASP A 78 -11.50 -18.73 -4.36
C ASP A 78 -10.80 -20.00 -3.88
N SER A 79 -9.65 -20.30 -4.50
CA SER A 79 -8.76 -21.39 -4.09
C SER A 79 -7.62 -20.82 -3.27
N LEU A 80 -7.63 -21.10 -1.98
CA LEU A 80 -6.76 -20.47 -0.99
C LEU A 80 -5.57 -21.36 -0.62
N ASP A 81 -4.44 -20.71 -0.36
CA ASP A 81 -3.28 -21.28 0.29
C ASP A 81 -3.18 -20.75 1.73
N SER A 82 -3.14 -21.65 2.71
CA SER A 82 -3.03 -21.27 4.12
C SER A 82 -1.74 -20.53 4.49
N ALA A 83 -0.70 -20.64 3.65
CA ALA A 83 0.56 -19.92 3.81
C ALA A 83 0.47 -18.46 3.36
N ARG A 84 -0.61 -18.07 2.67
CA ARG A 84 -0.82 -16.73 2.13
C ARG A 84 -2.15 -16.15 2.59
N GLU A 85 -2.14 -14.93 3.08
CA GLU A 85 -3.35 -14.18 3.32
C GLU A 85 -3.76 -13.44 2.05
N ASN A 86 -4.91 -13.82 1.48
CA ASN A 86 -5.52 -13.06 0.39
C ASN A 86 -6.40 -11.94 0.97
N ARG A 87 -6.46 -10.83 0.25
CA ARG A 87 -7.22 -9.63 0.61
C ARG A 87 -8.26 -9.34 -0.44
N TYR A 88 -9.46 -9.07 0.00
CA TYR A 88 -10.59 -8.83 -0.89
C TYR A 88 -11.27 -7.52 -0.55
N LEU A 89 -11.73 -6.83 -1.59
CA LEU A 89 -12.55 -5.65 -1.50
C LEU A 89 -13.84 -5.89 -2.28
N ALA A 90 -14.98 -5.78 -1.63
CA ALA A 90 -16.28 -5.78 -2.27
C ALA A 90 -16.99 -4.44 -2.04
N LEU A 91 -17.50 -3.81 -3.11
CA LEU A 91 -18.18 -2.52 -3.05
C LEU A 91 -19.15 -2.34 -4.22
N THR A 92 -20.13 -1.46 -4.05
CA THR A 92 -21.05 -1.09 -5.13
C THR A 92 -20.50 0.07 -5.96
N ALA A 93 -21.08 0.33 -7.13
CA ALA A 93 -20.58 1.33 -8.10
C ALA A 93 -20.52 2.75 -7.51
N ASP A 94 -21.43 3.09 -6.62
CA ASP A 94 -21.49 4.41 -5.95
C ASP A 94 -20.37 4.63 -4.91
N ARG A 95 -19.60 3.59 -4.62
CA ARG A 95 -18.47 3.64 -3.69
C ARG A 95 -17.10 3.76 -4.37
N PHE A 96 -17.07 3.81 -5.69
CA PHE A 96 -15.83 4.17 -6.39
C PHE A 96 -15.55 5.67 -6.23
N HIS A 97 -14.30 5.98 -5.92
CA HIS A 97 -13.84 7.36 -6.00
C HIS A 97 -13.58 7.74 -7.47
N SER A 98 -14.16 8.83 -7.92
CA SER A 98 -13.80 9.42 -9.21
C SER A 98 -12.45 10.13 -9.06
N VAL A 99 -11.50 9.79 -9.93
CA VAL A 99 -10.23 10.51 -10.02
C VAL A 99 -10.51 11.82 -10.75
N THR A 100 -10.42 12.95 -10.04
CA THR A 100 -10.67 14.28 -10.57
C THR A 100 -9.40 15.03 -10.96
N ASP A 101 -8.29 14.68 -10.32
CA ASP A 101 -6.99 15.30 -10.56
C ASP A 101 -5.98 14.24 -10.98
N LEU A 102 -5.58 14.29 -12.24
CA LEU A 102 -4.46 13.53 -12.79
C LEU A 102 -3.41 14.52 -13.26
N SER A 103 -2.22 14.46 -12.67
CA SER A 103 -1.06 15.19 -13.15
C SER A 103 -0.10 14.25 -13.87
N TYR A 104 0.38 14.69 -15.05
CA TYR A 104 1.42 13.97 -15.75
C TYR A 104 2.78 14.24 -15.09
N VAL A 105 3.45 13.18 -14.63
CA VAL A 105 4.84 13.24 -14.16
C VAL A 105 5.73 12.79 -15.31
N PRO A 106 6.60 13.66 -15.86
CA PRO A 106 7.49 13.29 -16.95
C PRO A 106 8.41 12.14 -16.51
N TYR A 107 8.57 11.14 -17.38
CA TYR A 107 9.58 10.13 -17.19
C TYR A 107 10.93 10.68 -17.62
N ASP A 108 11.83 10.86 -16.66
CA ASP A 108 13.20 11.30 -16.91
C ASP A 108 14.15 10.15 -16.51
N LEU A 109 14.95 9.69 -17.46
CA LEU A 109 15.89 8.58 -17.27
C LEU A 109 16.97 8.91 -16.23
N ASP A 110 17.37 10.18 -16.13
CA ASP A 110 18.47 10.60 -15.26
C ASP A 110 18.02 10.74 -13.79
N THR A 111 16.73 11.05 -13.58
CA THR A 111 16.14 11.20 -12.23
C THR A 111 15.30 10.00 -11.81
N HIS A 112 15.18 8.98 -12.69
CA HIS A 112 14.35 7.82 -12.41
C HIS A 112 15.01 6.92 -11.36
N LEU A 113 14.38 6.75 -10.21
CA LEU A 113 14.92 5.98 -9.07
C LEU A 113 15.20 4.49 -9.39
N LYS A 114 14.63 3.98 -10.47
CA LYS A 114 14.90 2.62 -10.96
C LYS A 114 16.04 2.55 -11.97
N ALA A 115 16.76 3.66 -12.23
CA ALA A 115 17.90 3.64 -13.12
C ALA A 115 19.05 2.82 -12.53
N ALA A 116 19.67 1.99 -13.38
CA ALA A 116 20.76 1.11 -12.96
C ALA A 116 22.07 1.85 -12.61
N SER A 117 22.14 3.17 -12.92
CA SER A 117 23.29 4.02 -12.60
C SER A 117 23.31 4.51 -11.16
N HIS A 118 22.22 4.40 -10.43
CA HIS A 118 22.14 4.88 -9.05
C HIS A 118 22.89 3.94 -8.10
N GLN A 119 23.64 4.54 -7.21
CA GLN A 119 24.32 3.88 -6.10
C GLN A 119 24.41 4.81 -4.92
N ALA A 120 24.13 4.33 -3.73
CA ALA A 120 24.22 5.11 -2.51
C ALA A 120 24.77 4.26 -1.35
N ASP A 121 25.73 4.83 -0.60
CA ASP A 121 26.19 4.23 0.65
C ASP A 121 25.35 4.75 1.82
N TYR A 122 24.73 5.92 1.64
CA TYR A 122 23.84 6.55 2.63
C TYR A 122 22.66 7.21 1.91
N LEU A 123 21.46 6.69 2.17
CA LEU A 123 20.22 7.19 1.58
C LEU A 123 19.45 8.05 2.59
N ILE A 124 19.02 9.23 2.16
CA ILE A 124 18.19 10.16 2.93
C ILE A 124 16.82 10.23 2.23
N ILE A 125 15.77 9.85 2.93
CA ILE A 125 14.40 10.03 2.46
C ILE A 125 13.80 11.20 3.21
N ALA A 126 13.39 12.24 2.50
CA ALA A 126 12.87 13.47 3.08
C ALA A 126 11.51 13.83 2.48
N HIS A 127 10.61 14.38 3.30
CA HIS A 127 9.42 15.03 2.76
C HIS A 127 9.84 16.31 2.01
N PRO A 128 9.19 16.67 0.87
CA PRO A 128 9.57 17.87 0.08
C PRO A 128 9.66 19.15 0.90
N SER A 129 8.82 19.32 1.94
CA SER A 129 8.85 20.49 2.82
C SER A 129 10.11 20.62 3.70
N LEU A 130 10.91 19.56 3.78
CA LEU A 130 12.16 19.53 4.54
C LEU A 130 13.39 19.86 3.68
N LEU A 131 13.20 20.00 2.37
CA LEU A 131 14.27 20.42 1.47
C LEU A 131 14.69 21.87 1.81
N GLY A 132 15.99 22.10 1.87
CA GLY A 132 16.53 23.42 2.12
C GLY A 132 17.79 23.41 3.00
N PRO A 133 18.26 24.59 3.45
CA PRO A 133 19.57 24.75 4.08
C PRO A 133 19.81 23.90 5.33
N ALA A 134 18.76 23.48 6.03
CA ALA A 134 18.91 22.62 7.19
C ALA A 134 19.26 21.18 6.77
N LEU A 135 18.58 20.65 5.75
CA LEU A 135 18.89 19.36 5.18
C LEU A 135 20.27 19.35 4.51
N ASP A 136 20.61 20.42 3.79
CA ASP A 136 21.92 20.55 3.13
C ASP A 136 23.07 20.49 4.16
N ARG A 137 22.90 21.15 5.30
CA ARG A 137 23.88 21.09 6.43
C ARG A 137 23.99 19.68 7.00
N PHE A 138 22.84 18.97 7.11
CA PHE A 138 22.84 17.60 7.58
C PHE A 138 23.57 16.67 6.60
N VAL A 139 23.28 16.78 5.30
CA VAL A 139 23.98 16.03 4.23
C VAL A 139 25.49 16.31 4.28
N ALA A 140 25.88 17.60 4.34
CA ALA A 140 27.27 18.01 4.43
C ALA A 140 27.97 17.51 5.72
N HIS A 141 27.26 17.42 6.83
CA HIS A 141 27.78 16.84 8.06
C HIS A 141 28.02 15.33 7.89
N ARG A 142 27.04 14.58 7.31
CA ARG A 142 27.16 13.15 7.09
C ARG A 142 28.30 12.79 6.14
N SER A 143 28.52 13.58 5.09
CA SER A 143 29.61 13.35 4.15
C SER A 143 31.02 13.49 4.80
N ARG A 144 31.13 14.23 5.90
CA ARG A 144 32.41 14.45 6.62
C ARG A 144 32.65 13.49 7.78
N THR A 145 31.57 12.91 8.34
CA THR A 145 31.64 12.07 9.55
C THR A 145 31.66 10.59 9.28
N TRP A 146 31.73 10.19 8.02
CA TRP A 146 31.89 8.78 7.66
C TRP A 146 33.26 8.27 8.05
N SER A 147 33.35 7.10 8.67
CA SER A 147 34.58 6.60 9.33
C SER A 147 35.57 5.92 8.39
N ASP A 148 35.23 5.73 7.11
CA ASP A 148 36.11 5.10 6.13
C ASP A 148 36.88 6.13 5.29
N GLU A 149 38.03 5.74 4.77
CA GLU A 149 38.90 6.57 3.94
C GLU A 149 38.27 7.07 2.63
N SER A 150 37.14 6.52 2.25
CA SER A 150 36.36 6.92 1.07
C SER A 150 35.21 7.86 1.43
N SER A 151 35.01 8.91 0.65
CA SER A 151 33.84 9.77 0.77
C SER A 151 32.58 8.96 0.41
N PRO A 152 31.57 8.85 1.31
CA PRO A 152 30.38 8.09 1.03
C PRO A 152 29.55 8.73 -0.08
N ARG A 153 28.93 7.90 -0.89
CA ARG A 153 27.92 8.35 -1.87
C ARG A 153 26.61 8.60 -1.14
N LEU A 154 26.29 9.86 -0.91
CA LEU A 154 25.02 10.25 -0.30
C LEU A 154 23.99 10.55 -1.39
N MET A 155 22.80 10.03 -1.23
CA MET A 155 21.68 10.36 -2.09
C MET A 155 20.48 10.81 -1.26
N THR A 156 19.89 11.94 -1.66
CA THR A 156 18.65 12.43 -1.07
C THR A 156 17.51 12.21 -2.05
N VAL A 157 16.46 11.57 -1.59
CA VAL A 157 15.26 11.28 -2.36
C VAL A 157 14.05 11.81 -1.59
N THR A 158 13.10 12.42 -2.27
CA THR A 158 11.88 12.88 -1.64
C THR A 158 10.83 11.76 -1.56
N THR A 159 9.96 11.83 -0.56
CA THR A 159 8.80 10.94 -0.47
C THR A 159 7.90 11.06 -1.69
N GLN A 160 7.81 12.26 -2.32
CA GLN A 160 7.03 12.47 -3.53
C GLN A 160 7.61 11.68 -4.72
N GLU A 161 8.92 11.74 -4.97
CA GLU A 161 9.58 10.97 -6.03
C GLU A 161 9.36 9.46 -5.85
N ILE A 162 9.38 8.99 -4.59
CA ILE A 162 9.09 7.59 -4.29
C ILE A 162 7.63 7.25 -4.60
N TYR A 163 6.68 8.09 -4.18
CA TYR A 163 5.26 7.85 -4.46
C TYR A 163 4.97 7.87 -5.95
N ASP A 164 5.54 8.81 -6.69
CA ASP A 164 5.34 8.92 -8.14
C ASP A 164 5.79 7.65 -8.88
N GLN A 165 6.91 7.03 -8.45
CA GLN A 165 7.53 5.92 -9.16
C GLN A 165 7.20 4.52 -8.62
N PHE A 166 6.72 4.41 -7.37
CA PHE A 166 6.44 3.13 -6.72
C PHE A 166 4.99 2.96 -6.27
N SER A 167 4.17 4.02 -6.32
CA SER A 167 2.73 3.95 -6.00
C SER A 167 1.85 4.86 -6.86
N TYR A 168 2.31 5.21 -8.07
CA TYR A 168 1.53 6.02 -9.02
C TYR A 168 1.07 7.38 -8.46
N GLY A 169 1.89 8.01 -7.62
CA GLY A 169 1.59 9.27 -6.95
C GLY A 169 0.73 9.15 -5.69
N LEU A 170 0.28 7.94 -5.35
CA LEU A 170 -0.50 7.72 -4.14
C LEU A 170 0.41 7.70 -2.91
N VAL A 171 0.01 8.42 -1.87
CA VAL A 171 0.70 8.38 -0.57
C VAL A 171 0.49 7.00 0.06
N ASP A 172 1.52 6.16 -0.02
CA ASP A 172 1.49 4.79 0.50
C ASP A 172 2.82 4.46 1.18
N PRO A 173 2.82 4.14 2.49
CA PRO A 173 4.03 3.69 3.19
C PRO A 173 4.67 2.44 2.58
N VAL A 174 3.89 1.59 1.89
CA VAL A 174 4.39 0.39 1.19
C VAL A 174 5.31 0.78 0.03
N ALA A 175 5.07 1.93 -0.63
CA ALA A 175 5.94 2.44 -1.68
C ALA A 175 7.37 2.68 -1.18
N ILE A 176 7.52 3.25 0.02
CA ILE A 176 8.85 3.48 0.64
C ILE A 176 9.55 2.15 0.89
N ARG A 177 8.85 1.16 1.42
CA ARG A 177 9.41 -0.19 1.63
C ARG A 177 9.83 -0.84 0.30
N THR A 178 9.01 -0.71 -0.74
CA THR A 178 9.29 -1.27 -2.07
C THR A 178 10.49 -0.57 -2.71
N PHE A 179 10.60 0.74 -2.55
CA PHE A 179 11.76 1.51 -2.98
C PHE A 179 13.05 1.06 -2.26
N LEU A 180 13.02 0.93 -0.93
CA LEU A 180 14.19 0.45 -0.17
C LEU A 180 14.61 -0.97 -0.58
N LYS A 181 13.66 -1.85 -0.84
CA LYS A 181 13.95 -3.18 -1.40
C LYS A 181 14.62 -3.06 -2.75
N TRP A 182 14.11 -2.20 -3.64
CA TRP A 182 14.70 -1.95 -4.95
C TRP A 182 16.16 -1.46 -4.83
N CYS A 183 16.42 -0.49 -3.95
CA CYS A 183 17.78 0.00 -3.72
C CYS A 183 18.72 -1.12 -3.26
N PHE A 184 18.28 -1.95 -2.32
CA PHE A 184 19.10 -3.06 -1.81
C PHE A 184 19.44 -4.10 -2.89
N GLU A 185 18.54 -4.32 -3.84
CA GLU A 185 18.70 -5.33 -4.90
C GLU A 185 19.49 -4.81 -6.12
N HIS A 186 19.54 -3.48 -6.35
CA HIS A 186 20.00 -2.93 -7.63
C HIS A 186 21.03 -1.81 -7.53
N TRP A 187 21.21 -1.19 -6.35
CA TRP A 187 22.14 -0.04 -6.15
C TRP A 187 23.49 -0.40 -5.53
#